data_51fdd228eb897fc412fb85baee6094bf
#
_entry.id   51fdd228eb897fc412fb85baee6094bf
#
_cell.length_a   1.000
_cell.length_b   1.000
_cell.length_c   1.000
_cell.angle_alpha   90.00
_cell.angle_beta   90.00
_cell.angle_gamma   90.00
#
_symmetry.space_group_name_H-M   'P 1'
#
loop_
_entity.id
_entity.type
_entity.pdbx_description
1 polymer ?
#
loop_
_entity_poly.entity_id
_entity_poly.type
_entity_poly.pdbx_seq_one_letter_code
_entity_poly.pdbx_strand_id
1 'polypeptide(L)'
;PVTLPGAVAQSVAEALVGLIAVQLKRPGTPYVMAILPGIMDLKYGILSSGAPEYHLFHGIYTELCHELQLPVMATAGITDSKVVDAQAGAEA
;
A
#
# COMPACT_ATOMS: atom_id res chain seq x y z
N PRO A 1 -2.51 -12.69 0.47
CA PRO A 1 -3.90 -12.99 0.89
C PRO A 1 -4.89 -12.92 -0.26
N VAL A 2 -5.99 -13.65 -0.15
CA VAL A 2 -7.00 -13.76 -1.22
C VAL A 2 -8.06 -12.66 -1.13
N THR A 3 -8.21 -12.03 0.01
CA THR A 3 -9.21 -11.01 0.27
C THR A 3 -8.58 -9.65 0.57
N LEU A 4 -9.27 -8.58 0.22
CA LEU A 4 -8.81 -7.22 0.51
C LEU A 4 -8.63 -6.97 2.02
N PRO A 5 -9.58 -7.33 2.91
CA PRO A 5 -9.36 -7.21 4.35
C PRO A 5 -8.17 -8.00 4.87
N GLY A 6 -7.93 -9.19 4.33
CA GLY A 6 -6.75 -10.00 4.67
C GLY A 6 -5.45 -9.33 4.24
N ALA A 7 -5.42 -8.70 3.05
CA ALA A 7 -4.28 -7.95 2.57
C ALA A 7 -3.98 -6.73 3.46
N VAL A 8 -5.02 -5.99 3.86
CA VAL A 8 -4.88 -4.87 4.79
C VAL A 8 -4.31 -5.34 6.13
N ALA A 9 -4.89 -6.37 6.73
CA ALA A 9 -4.45 -6.89 8.03
C ALA A 9 -3.00 -7.36 8.01
N GLN A 10 -2.60 -8.10 6.97
CA GLN A 10 -1.22 -8.55 6.80
C GLN A 10 -0.26 -7.36 6.64
N SER A 11 -0.61 -6.40 5.80
CA SER A 11 0.22 -5.23 5.54
C SER A 11 0.44 -4.37 6.78
N VAL A 12 -0.61 -4.16 7.57
CA VAL A 12 -0.50 -3.45 8.85
C VAL A 12 0.38 -4.22 9.83
N ALA A 13 0.20 -5.54 9.92
CA ALA A 13 1.03 -6.39 10.79
C ALA A 13 2.52 -6.30 10.41
N GLU A 14 2.86 -6.39 9.14
CA GLU A 14 4.23 -6.27 8.65
C GLU A 14 4.84 -4.89 8.96
N ALA A 15 4.08 -3.82 8.75
CA ALA A 15 4.53 -2.45 9.08
C ALA A 15 4.74 -2.25 10.58
N LEU A 16 3.87 -2.81 11.42
CA LEU A 16 4.01 -2.74 12.88
C LEU A 16 5.25 -3.49 13.39
N VAL A 17 5.64 -4.59 12.75
CA VAL A 17 6.92 -5.27 13.06
C VAL A 17 8.10 -4.33 12.86
N GLY A 18 8.12 -3.59 11.74
CA GLY A 18 9.15 -2.58 11.48
C GLY A 18 9.15 -1.47 12.53
N LEU A 19 7.98 -0.96 12.89
CA LEU A 19 7.83 0.05 13.94
C LEU A 19 8.37 -0.44 15.28
N ILE A 20 7.99 -1.64 15.71
CA ILE A 20 8.46 -2.24 16.97
C ILE A 20 9.98 -2.39 16.97
N ALA A 21 10.54 -2.93 15.90
CA ALA A 21 11.99 -3.12 15.79
C ALA A 21 12.77 -1.81 15.90
N VAL A 22 12.30 -0.76 15.24
CA VAL A 22 12.92 0.57 15.28
C VAL A 22 12.82 1.18 16.67
N GLN A 23 11.65 1.10 17.32
CA GLN A 23 11.43 1.67 18.65
C GLN A 23 12.19 0.91 19.74
N LEU A 24 12.34 -0.42 19.62
CA LEU A 24 13.15 -1.20 20.55
C LEU A 24 14.63 -0.82 20.45
N LYS A 25 15.12 -0.56 19.25
CA LYS A 25 16.52 -0.17 19.05
C LYS A 25 16.78 1.28 19.53
N ARG A 26 15.89 2.18 19.23
CA ARG A 26 16.00 3.60 19.60
C ARG A 26 14.61 4.21 19.79
N PRO A 27 14.12 4.29 21.02
CA PRO A 27 12.83 4.90 21.31
C PRO A 27 12.73 6.34 20.78
N GLY A 28 11.58 6.71 20.24
CA GLY A 28 11.33 8.05 19.71
C GLY A 28 11.86 8.29 18.28
N THR A 29 12.41 7.27 17.63
CA THR A 29 12.82 7.40 16.21
C THR A 29 11.58 7.62 15.32
N PRO A 30 11.58 8.64 14.45
CA PRO A 30 10.49 8.83 13.48
C PRO A 30 10.32 7.59 12.59
N TYR A 31 9.07 7.22 12.35
CA TYR A 31 8.71 6.08 11.51
C TYR A 31 7.56 6.45 10.58
N VAL A 32 7.68 6.14 9.31
CA VAL A 32 6.64 6.33 8.31
C VAL A 32 6.13 4.96 7.88
N MET A 33 4.83 4.76 7.99
CA MET A 33 4.18 3.55 7.52
C MET A 33 4.19 3.54 5.99
N ALA A 34 4.91 2.60 5.38
CA ALA A 34 5.01 2.48 3.94
C ALA A 34 4.89 1.02 3.54
N ILE A 35 3.76 0.64 2.97
CA ILE A 35 3.53 -0.70 2.43
C ILE A 35 2.84 -0.57 1.08
N LEU A 36 3.30 -1.36 0.15
CA LEU A 36 2.83 -1.40 -1.23
C LEU A 36 2.29 -2.80 -1.53
N PRO A 37 1.07 -3.13 -1.08
CA PRO A 37 0.47 -4.39 -1.46
C PRO A 37 0.17 -4.37 -2.95
N GLY A 38 0.31 -5.52 -3.58
CA GLY A 38 -0.02 -5.66 -4.98
C GLY A 38 -1.21 -6.58 -5.16
N ILE A 39 -1.97 -6.33 -6.22
CA ILE A 39 -3.04 -7.20 -6.70
C ILE A 39 -2.52 -7.88 -7.96
N MET A 40 -2.53 -9.22 -7.94
CA MET A 40 -2.08 -10.01 -9.08
C MET A 40 -3.23 -10.27 -10.04
N ASP A 41 -3.06 -9.90 -11.30
CA ASP A 41 -3.87 -10.45 -12.38
C ASP A 41 -3.45 -11.90 -12.62
N LEU A 42 -4.33 -12.84 -12.22
CA LEU A 42 -4.05 -14.27 -12.31
C LEU A 42 -3.94 -14.78 -13.76
N LYS A 43 -4.53 -14.06 -14.72
CA LYS A 43 -4.47 -14.46 -16.13
C LYS A 43 -3.10 -14.19 -16.73
N TYR A 44 -2.47 -13.09 -16.35
CA TYR A 44 -1.19 -12.67 -16.92
C TYR A 44 -0.03 -12.80 -15.92
N GLY A 45 -0.31 -13.06 -14.65
CA GLY A 45 0.71 -13.18 -13.60
C GLY A 45 1.46 -11.89 -13.33
N ILE A 46 0.83 -10.74 -13.55
CA ILE A 46 1.41 -9.41 -13.34
C ILE A 46 0.73 -8.68 -12.19
N LEU A 47 1.46 -7.76 -11.58
CA LEU A 47 0.92 -6.80 -10.64
C LEU A 47 0.08 -5.79 -11.41
N SER A 48 -1.17 -5.56 -10.99
CA SER A 48 -2.04 -4.53 -11.57
C SER A 48 -2.09 -3.32 -10.65
N SER A 49 -1.42 -2.25 -11.05
CA SER A 49 -1.36 -1.00 -10.28
C SER A 49 -2.53 -0.07 -10.59
N GLY A 50 -3.14 -0.18 -11.77
CA GLY A 50 -4.34 0.56 -12.16
C GLY A 50 -5.66 -0.06 -11.69
N ALA A 51 -5.61 -1.20 -10.95
CA ALA A 51 -6.82 -1.85 -10.46
C ALA A 51 -7.52 -1.03 -9.38
N PRO A 52 -8.88 -0.91 -9.41
CA PRO A 52 -9.64 -0.19 -8.38
C PRO A 52 -9.38 -0.70 -6.97
N GLU A 53 -9.15 -2.00 -6.81
CA GLU A 53 -8.82 -2.63 -5.54
C GLU A 53 -7.50 -2.12 -4.95
N TYR A 54 -6.55 -1.76 -5.81
CA TYR A 54 -5.28 -1.17 -5.38
C TYR A 54 -5.49 0.18 -4.71
N HIS A 55 -6.31 1.05 -5.32
CA HIS A 55 -6.64 2.36 -4.78
C HIS A 55 -7.49 2.25 -3.50
N LEU A 56 -8.46 1.34 -3.47
CA LEU A 56 -9.28 1.07 -2.29
C LEU A 56 -8.42 0.59 -1.12
N PHE A 57 -7.44 -0.29 -1.38
CA PHE A 57 -6.49 -0.73 -0.37
C PHE A 57 -5.73 0.45 0.25
N HIS A 58 -5.19 1.33 -0.60
CA HIS A 58 -4.44 2.50 -0.12
C HIS A 58 -5.31 3.45 0.71
N GLY A 59 -6.57 3.65 0.33
CA GLY A 59 -7.53 4.43 1.11
C GLY A 59 -7.73 3.85 2.51
N ILE A 60 -8.05 2.56 2.60
CA ILE A 60 -8.27 1.87 3.88
C ILE A 60 -6.99 1.88 4.74
N TYR A 61 -5.85 1.60 4.12
CA TYR A 61 -4.56 1.59 4.82
C TYR A 61 -4.21 2.96 5.39
N THR A 62 -4.48 4.02 4.65
CA THR A 62 -4.27 5.41 5.09
C THR A 62 -5.16 5.76 6.29
N GLU A 63 -6.44 5.40 6.25
CA GLU A 63 -7.34 5.60 7.39
C GLU A 63 -6.85 4.89 8.66
N LEU A 64 -6.44 3.63 8.53
CA LEU A 64 -5.90 2.88 9.67
C LEU A 64 -4.62 3.52 10.23
N CYS A 65 -3.74 4.02 9.38
CA CYS A 65 -2.54 4.72 9.83
C CYS A 65 -2.89 6.03 10.57
N HIS A 66 -3.90 6.76 10.11
CA HIS A 66 -4.38 7.95 10.79
C HIS A 66 -4.97 7.63 12.17
N GLU A 67 -5.76 6.55 12.29
CA GLU A 67 -6.26 6.08 13.60
C GLU A 67 -5.12 5.72 14.56
N LEU A 68 -4.03 5.17 14.04
CA LEU A 68 -2.82 4.88 14.81
C LEU A 68 -1.93 6.11 15.05
N GLN A 69 -2.34 7.27 14.53
CA GLN A 69 -1.56 8.52 14.59
C GLN A 69 -0.14 8.39 14.02
N LEU A 70 0.01 7.59 12.98
CA LEU A 70 1.27 7.36 12.28
C LEU A 70 1.26 8.01 10.89
N PRO A 71 2.34 8.68 10.50
CA PRO A 71 2.48 9.16 9.15
C PRO A 71 2.53 7.99 8.17
N VAL A 72 1.89 8.17 7.02
CA VAL A 72 1.79 7.14 5.98
C VAL A 72 2.35 7.67 4.66
N MET A 73 2.96 6.79 3.90
CA MET A 73 3.36 7.02 2.52
C MET A 73 2.64 6.01 1.63
N ALA A 74 1.99 6.51 0.60
CA ALA A 74 1.37 5.73 -0.45
C ALA A 74 1.98 6.08 -1.81
N THR A 75 1.75 5.25 -2.81
CA THR A 75 2.19 5.51 -4.18
C THR A 75 1.09 6.19 -4.98
N ALA A 76 1.51 7.10 -5.84
CA ALA A 76 0.68 7.73 -6.85
C ALA A 76 1.48 7.82 -8.16
N GLY A 77 0.79 8.08 -9.26
CA GLY A 77 1.44 8.23 -10.56
C GLY A 77 1.92 6.93 -11.18
N ILE A 78 1.29 5.80 -10.84
CA ILE A 78 1.59 4.49 -11.42
C ILE A 78 0.44 4.08 -12.32
N THR A 79 0.77 3.55 -13.49
CA THR A 79 -0.21 3.05 -14.47
C THR A 79 0.23 1.70 -15.01
N ASP A 80 -0.73 0.88 -15.42
CA ASP A 80 -0.49 -0.37 -16.16
C ASP A 80 -0.32 -0.12 -17.66
N SER A 81 -0.62 1.09 -18.16
CA SER A 81 -0.35 1.46 -19.55
C SER A 81 1.15 1.57 -19.81
N LYS A 82 1.56 1.10 -20.99
CA LYS A 82 2.97 1.12 -21.44
C LYS A 82 3.32 2.37 -22.26
N VAL A 83 2.35 3.24 -22.48
CA VAL A 83 2.48 4.48 -23.25
C VAL A 83 1.78 5.61 -22.53
N VAL A 84 2.13 6.84 -22.88
CA VAL A 84 1.42 8.02 -22.35
C VAL A 84 0.14 8.21 -23.15
N ASP A 85 -0.96 7.73 -22.60
CA ASP A 85 -2.31 7.77 -23.17
C ASP A 85 -3.36 8.19 -22.14
N ALA A 86 -4.64 8.13 -22.54
CA ALA A 86 -5.73 8.47 -21.63
C ALA A 86 -5.85 7.53 -20.43
N GLN A 87 -5.47 6.25 -20.58
CA GLN A 87 -5.43 5.29 -19.49
C GLN A 87 -4.37 5.71 -18.48
N ALA A 88 -3.15 6.01 -18.94
CA ALA A 88 -2.08 6.47 -18.08
C ALA A 88 -2.48 7.72 -17.28
N GLY A 89 -3.19 8.66 -17.93
CA GLY A 89 -3.68 9.87 -17.26
C GLY A 89 -4.81 9.64 -16.28
N ALA A 90 -5.61 8.59 -16.46
CA ALA A 90 -6.71 8.25 -15.56
C ALA A 90 -6.26 7.44 -14.32
N GLU A 91 -5.22 6.60 -14.49
CA GLU A 91 -4.69 5.75 -13.42
C GLU A 91 -3.64 6.46 -12.54
N ALA A 92 -2.99 7.48 -13.06
CA ALA A 92 -1.96 8.26 -12.35
C ALA A 92 -2.56 9.28 -11.38
#